data_892fbcebdf3dd8eab667e417ab3f5393
#
_entry.id   892fbcebdf3dd8eab667e417ab3f5393
#
_cell.length_a   1.000
_cell.length_b   1.000
_cell.length_c   1.000
_cell.angle_alpha   90.00
_cell.angle_beta   90.00
_cell.angle_gamma   90.00
#
_symmetry.space_group_name_H-M   'P 1'
#
loop_
_entity.id
_entity.type
_entity.pdbx_description
1 polymer ?
#
loop_
_entity_poly.entity_id
_entity_poly.type
_entity_poly.pdbx_seq_one_letter_code
_entity_poly.pdbx_strand_id
1 'polypeptide(L)'
;MYASIIGNVINFCLNAFFLFVLHKGVAGVATATVISRIINLVIVVLLGAVLVKAKQHPERESNRAVMGQIIRIGLPSACETAIYNVSMTLVIRFLNQMDAQGLNVTARSYTMQITNFSYCVGAALAQANAIMTGWHIGAKEYDACDRGTKKAAVIGVIVAVILETVFTLCSGWIMQLFSKDPQMVSLVGKLLAIDIVLEIGRVTNLVYGQALKTSGDAVFPVVMGACFMIL
;
A
#
# COMPACT_ATOMS: atom_id res chain seq x y z
N MET A 1 2.90 -15.08 -5.54
CA MET A 1 3.69 -15.07 -4.31
C MET A 1 5.17 -15.38 -4.55
N TYR A 2 5.57 -16.54 -5.07
CA TYR A 2 6.99 -16.87 -5.31
C TYR A 2 7.75 -15.89 -6.19
N ALA A 3 7.15 -15.44 -7.31
CA ALA A 3 7.76 -14.45 -8.18
C ALA A 3 8.09 -13.12 -7.47
N SER A 4 7.20 -12.67 -6.58
CA SER A 4 7.43 -11.43 -5.80
C SER A 4 8.55 -11.59 -4.78
N ILE A 5 8.65 -12.76 -4.14
CA ILE A 5 9.74 -13.07 -3.19
C ILE A 5 11.08 -13.05 -3.94
N ILE A 6 11.15 -13.77 -5.06
CA ILE A 6 12.36 -13.82 -5.91
C ILE A 6 12.74 -12.41 -6.39
N GLY A 7 11.76 -11.64 -6.88
CA GLY A 7 11.98 -10.26 -7.31
C GLY A 7 12.50 -9.34 -6.21
N ASN A 8 12.01 -9.48 -4.98
CA ASN A 8 12.48 -8.70 -3.84
C ASN A 8 13.89 -9.12 -3.39
N VAL A 9 14.22 -10.41 -3.39
CA VAL A 9 15.57 -10.89 -3.10
C VAL A 9 16.56 -10.37 -4.14
N ILE A 10 16.23 -10.45 -5.43
CA ILE A 10 17.05 -9.89 -6.51
C ILE A 10 17.23 -8.37 -6.32
N ASN A 11 16.16 -7.65 -6.00
CA ASN A 11 16.24 -6.22 -5.74
C ASN A 11 17.19 -5.89 -4.59
N PHE A 12 17.09 -6.63 -3.48
CA PHE A 12 17.99 -6.47 -2.34
C PHE A 12 19.45 -6.72 -2.71
N CYS A 13 19.73 -7.82 -3.39
CA CYS A 13 21.09 -8.16 -3.82
C CYS A 13 21.66 -7.11 -4.80
N LEU A 14 20.87 -6.66 -5.77
CA LEU A 14 21.29 -5.63 -6.70
C LEU A 14 21.52 -4.29 -6.01
N ASN A 15 20.66 -3.88 -5.08
CA ASN A 15 20.85 -2.67 -4.29
C ASN A 15 22.17 -2.73 -3.51
N ALA A 16 22.42 -3.85 -2.81
CA ALA A 16 23.67 -4.04 -2.08
C ALA A 16 24.90 -3.98 -3.01
N PHE A 17 24.84 -4.64 -4.17
CA PHE A 17 25.91 -4.64 -5.15
C PHE A 17 26.20 -3.23 -5.71
N PHE A 18 25.16 -2.49 -6.14
CA PHE A 18 25.33 -1.15 -6.70
C PHE A 18 25.77 -0.13 -5.65
N LEU A 19 25.36 -0.31 -4.39
CA LEU A 19 25.71 0.61 -3.31
C LEU A 19 27.11 0.35 -2.77
N PHE A 20 27.44 -0.90 -2.43
CA PHE A 20 28.67 -1.24 -1.72
C PHE A 20 29.85 -1.62 -2.64
N VAL A 21 29.57 -2.21 -3.82
CA VAL A 21 30.64 -2.61 -4.75
C VAL A 21 30.91 -1.55 -5.82
N LEU A 22 29.85 -1.02 -6.42
CA LEU A 22 29.99 -0.02 -7.49
C LEU A 22 29.99 1.43 -6.99
N HIS A 23 29.70 1.67 -5.72
CA HIS A 23 29.66 3.00 -5.07
C HIS A 23 28.87 4.07 -5.83
N LYS A 24 27.80 3.66 -6.57
CA LYS A 24 26.99 4.57 -7.41
C LYS A 24 25.95 5.38 -6.63
N GLY A 25 25.89 5.27 -5.30
CA GLY A 25 24.96 6.02 -4.45
C GLY A 25 23.49 5.84 -4.87
N VAL A 26 22.73 6.93 -4.83
CA VAL A 26 21.28 6.94 -5.12
C VAL A 26 20.96 6.49 -6.55
N ALA A 27 21.77 6.92 -7.53
CA ALA A 27 21.60 6.50 -8.93
C ALA A 27 21.75 4.98 -9.11
N GLY A 28 22.66 4.37 -8.34
CA GLY A 28 22.85 2.91 -8.33
C GLY A 28 21.60 2.18 -7.79
N VAL A 29 21.02 2.65 -6.70
CA VAL A 29 19.81 2.07 -6.12
C VAL A 29 18.62 2.21 -7.09
N ALA A 30 18.48 3.34 -7.77
CA ALA A 30 17.45 3.53 -8.77
C ALA A 30 17.60 2.56 -9.96
N THR A 31 18.82 2.40 -10.50
CA THR A 31 19.10 1.44 -11.59
C THR A 31 18.87 0.00 -11.15
N ALA A 32 19.29 -0.39 -9.95
CA ALA A 32 19.03 -1.71 -9.38
C ALA A 32 17.52 -2.01 -9.28
N THR A 33 16.74 -1.01 -8.87
CA THR A 33 15.28 -1.13 -8.77
C THR A 33 14.64 -1.34 -10.15
N VAL A 34 15.06 -0.60 -11.18
CA VAL A 34 14.56 -0.77 -12.55
C VAL A 34 14.89 -2.17 -13.08
N ILE A 35 16.14 -2.61 -12.93
CA ILE A 35 16.57 -3.95 -13.38
C ILE A 35 15.76 -5.05 -12.68
N SER A 36 15.59 -4.98 -11.37
CA SER A 36 14.82 -5.98 -10.61
C SER A 36 13.35 -6.02 -11.03
N ARG A 37 12.74 -4.87 -11.36
CA ARG A 37 11.36 -4.80 -11.85
C ARG A 37 11.22 -5.44 -13.23
N ILE A 38 12.19 -5.22 -14.13
CA ILE A 38 12.21 -5.88 -15.46
C ILE A 38 12.34 -7.40 -15.29
N ILE A 39 13.26 -7.86 -14.44
CA ILE A 39 13.44 -9.30 -14.17
C ILE A 39 12.14 -9.90 -13.59
N ASN A 40 11.51 -9.23 -12.63
CA ASN A 40 10.25 -9.67 -12.04
C ASN A 40 9.12 -9.76 -13.08
N LEU A 41 9.04 -8.77 -13.99
CA LEU A 41 8.08 -8.80 -15.10
C LEU A 41 8.30 -10.03 -15.98
N VAL A 42 9.53 -10.30 -16.39
CA VAL A 42 9.87 -11.47 -17.21
C VAL A 42 9.48 -12.77 -16.49
N ILE A 43 9.81 -12.92 -15.22
CA ILE A 43 9.43 -14.08 -14.41
C ILE A 43 7.91 -14.27 -14.37
N VAL A 44 7.15 -13.21 -14.11
CA VAL A 44 5.69 -13.27 -14.03
C VAL A 44 5.07 -13.63 -15.38
N VAL A 45 5.58 -13.05 -16.48
CA VAL A 45 5.10 -13.37 -17.84
C VAL A 45 5.39 -14.83 -18.21
N LEU A 46 6.58 -15.33 -17.93
CA LEU A 46 6.95 -16.71 -18.20
C LEU A 46 6.10 -17.70 -17.37
N LEU A 47 5.97 -17.45 -16.06
CA LEU A 47 5.13 -18.28 -15.19
C LEU A 47 3.67 -18.22 -15.62
N GLY A 48 3.15 -17.05 -15.96
CA GLY A 48 1.80 -16.86 -16.47
C GLY A 48 1.57 -17.63 -17.78
N ALA A 49 2.50 -17.55 -18.72
CA ALA A 49 2.41 -18.29 -19.98
C ALA A 49 2.39 -19.81 -19.78
N VAL A 50 3.17 -20.33 -18.83
CA VAL A 50 3.20 -21.76 -18.50
C VAL A 50 1.90 -22.19 -17.82
N LEU A 51 1.43 -21.42 -16.82
CA LEU A 51 0.22 -21.75 -16.05
C LEU A 51 -1.07 -21.62 -16.89
N VAL A 52 -1.12 -20.61 -17.78
CA VAL A 52 -2.29 -20.39 -18.65
C VAL A 52 -2.38 -21.45 -19.75
N LYS A 53 -1.25 -21.89 -20.34
CA LYS A 53 -1.24 -23.00 -21.30
C LYS A 53 -1.82 -24.30 -20.71
N ALA A 54 -1.66 -24.53 -19.41
CA ALA A 54 -2.19 -25.72 -18.74
C ALA A 54 -3.72 -25.67 -18.52
N LYS A 55 -4.39 -24.54 -18.72
CA LYS A 55 -5.82 -24.32 -18.48
C LYS A 55 -6.54 -23.68 -19.67
N GLN A 56 -6.19 -24.03 -20.91
CA GLN A 56 -6.91 -23.51 -22.06
C GLN A 56 -8.35 -24.07 -22.11
N HIS A 57 -9.32 -23.26 -21.68
CA HIS A 57 -10.73 -23.46 -21.99
C HIS A 57 -11.06 -22.79 -23.33
N PRO A 58 -11.86 -23.45 -24.22
CA PRO A 58 -12.11 -22.98 -25.58
C PRO A 58 -13.08 -21.78 -25.70
N GLU A 59 -13.68 -21.31 -24.61
CA GLU A 59 -14.62 -20.19 -24.67
C GLU A 59 -13.84 -18.85 -24.66
N ARG A 60 -13.63 -18.31 -25.85
CA ARG A 60 -13.00 -17.03 -26.10
C ARG A 60 -14.03 -15.92 -25.97
N GLU A 61 -14.19 -15.37 -24.77
CA GLU A 61 -14.91 -14.09 -24.63
C GLU A 61 -14.22 -13.01 -25.47
N SER A 62 -15.02 -12.08 -26.01
CA SER A 62 -14.49 -11.00 -26.83
C SER A 62 -13.50 -10.15 -26.03
N ASN A 63 -12.24 -10.07 -26.45
CA ASN A 63 -11.19 -9.28 -25.82
C ASN A 63 -11.62 -7.82 -25.56
N ARG A 64 -12.56 -7.28 -26.35
CA ARG A 64 -13.08 -5.92 -26.17
C ARG A 64 -13.98 -5.78 -24.95
N ALA A 65 -14.83 -6.78 -24.66
CA ALA A 65 -15.70 -6.76 -23.49
C ALA A 65 -14.88 -6.86 -22.19
N VAL A 66 -13.92 -7.77 -22.15
CA VAL A 66 -13.00 -7.93 -21.02
C VAL A 66 -12.16 -6.68 -20.80
N MET A 67 -11.63 -6.09 -21.86
CA MET A 67 -10.86 -4.83 -21.78
C MET A 67 -11.72 -3.68 -21.25
N GLY A 68 -12.98 -3.59 -21.68
CA GLY A 68 -13.94 -2.59 -21.17
C GLY A 68 -14.16 -2.71 -19.67
N GLN A 69 -14.31 -3.94 -19.14
CA GLN A 69 -14.45 -4.18 -17.71
C GLN A 69 -13.18 -3.79 -16.93
N ILE A 70 -12.00 -4.15 -17.44
CA ILE A 70 -10.72 -3.80 -16.83
C ILE A 70 -10.56 -2.27 -16.75
N ILE A 71 -10.84 -1.56 -17.84
CA ILE A 71 -10.75 -0.08 -17.86
C ILE A 71 -11.76 0.55 -16.91
N ARG A 72 -13.00 0.03 -16.87
CA ARG A 72 -14.07 0.56 -16.01
C ARG A 72 -13.72 0.51 -14.52
N ILE A 73 -12.97 -0.50 -14.07
CA ILE A 73 -12.53 -0.65 -12.69
C ILE A 73 -11.16 0.01 -12.47
N GLY A 74 -10.25 -0.17 -13.42
CA GLY A 74 -8.86 0.28 -13.31
C GLY A 74 -8.71 1.79 -13.40
N LEU A 75 -9.46 2.46 -14.28
CA LEU A 75 -9.34 3.91 -14.48
C LEU A 75 -9.75 4.70 -13.23
N PRO A 76 -10.91 4.45 -12.57
CA PRO A 76 -11.24 5.11 -11.32
C PRO A 76 -10.21 4.87 -10.22
N SER A 77 -9.71 3.63 -10.07
CA SER A 77 -8.69 3.29 -9.08
C SER A 77 -7.35 3.99 -9.34
N ALA A 78 -6.98 4.19 -10.61
CA ALA A 78 -5.80 4.97 -10.98
C ALA A 78 -5.98 6.46 -10.66
N CYS A 79 -7.16 7.03 -10.91
CA CYS A 79 -7.50 8.41 -10.56
C CYS A 79 -7.44 8.63 -9.04
N GLU A 80 -7.96 7.70 -8.23
CA GLU A 80 -7.87 7.76 -6.77
C GLU A 80 -6.42 7.85 -6.30
N THR A 81 -5.56 6.99 -6.83
CA THR A 81 -4.13 6.99 -6.50
C THR A 81 -3.45 8.29 -6.92
N ALA A 82 -3.80 8.82 -8.09
CA ALA A 82 -3.27 10.09 -8.57
C ALA A 82 -3.68 11.27 -7.67
N ILE A 83 -4.96 11.36 -7.30
CA ILE A 83 -5.49 12.39 -6.39
C ILE A 83 -4.80 12.30 -5.03
N TYR A 84 -4.65 11.09 -4.48
CA TYR A 84 -3.93 10.87 -3.24
C TYR A 84 -2.49 11.41 -3.29
N ASN A 85 -1.73 11.08 -4.34
CA ASN A 85 -0.35 11.54 -4.49
C ASN A 85 -0.25 13.06 -4.65
N VAL A 86 -1.16 13.67 -5.39
CA VAL A 86 -1.21 15.15 -5.53
C VAL A 86 -1.51 15.78 -4.17
N SER A 87 -2.52 15.30 -3.44
CA SER A 87 -2.87 15.81 -2.11
C SER A 87 -1.70 15.70 -1.13
N MET A 88 -0.99 14.56 -1.11
CA MET A 88 0.19 14.37 -0.27
C MET A 88 1.34 15.31 -0.65
N THR A 89 1.54 15.57 -1.94
CA THR A 89 2.54 16.53 -2.42
C THR A 89 2.21 17.94 -1.96
N LEU A 90 0.94 18.34 -2.02
CA LEU A 90 0.50 19.65 -1.52
C LEU A 90 0.70 19.78 -0.01
N VAL A 91 0.36 18.74 0.78
CA VAL A 91 0.59 18.73 2.23
C VAL A 91 2.08 18.91 2.55
N ILE A 92 2.98 18.20 1.85
CA ILE A 92 4.43 18.35 2.04
C ILE A 92 4.88 19.79 1.69
N ARG A 93 4.32 20.35 0.62
CA ARG A 93 4.62 21.74 0.23
C ARG A 93 4.21 22.74 1.31
N PHE A 94 3.01 22.59 1.89
CA PHE A 94 2.58 23.45 3.00
C PHE A 94 3.45 23.28 4.25
N LEU A 95 3.80 22.05 4.61
CA LEU A 95 4.71 21.78 5.73
C LEU A 95 6.08 22.45 5.55
N ASN A 96 6.63 22.43 4.33
CA ASN A 96 7.88 23.12 4.00
C ASN A 96 7.77 24.62 4.10
N GLN A 97 6.60 25.22 3.85
CA GLN A 97 6.40 26.66 3.98
C GLN A 97 6.24 27.11 5.44
N MET A 98 5.74 26.21 6.31
CA MET A 98 5.54 26.50 7.74
C MET A 98 6.84 26.43 8.56
N ASP A 99 7.83 25.71 8.07
CA ASP A 99 9.06 25.44 8.82
C ASP A 99 10.29 25.57 7.92
N ALA A 100 10.99 26.71 8.09
CA ALA A 100 12.22 27.00 7.36
C ALA A 100 13.39 26.04 7.68
N GLN A 101 13.34 25.36 8.83
CA GLN A 101 14.37 24.41 9.25
C GLN A 101 14.10 22.96 8.80
N GLY A 102 12.92 22.68 8.26
CA GLY A 102 12.53 21.36 7.75
C GLY A 102 12.30 20.30 8.84
N LEU A 103 12.20 20.69 10.10
CA LEU A 103 11.99 19.80 11.25
C LEU A 103 10.69 19.00 11.10
N ASN A 104 9.59 19.70 10.75
CA ASN A 104 8.26 19.11 10.60
C ASN A 104 8.19 18.10 9.46
N VAL A 105 8.83 18.41 8.32
CA VAL A 105 8.86 17.50 7.16
C VAL A 105 9.68 16.25 7.48
N THR A 106 10.80 16.42 8.18
CA THR A 106 11.66 15.31 8.60
C THR A 106 10.95 14.43 9.62
N ALA A 107 10.29 15.02 10.63
CA ALA A 107 9.50 14.28 11.62
C ALA A 107 8.37 13.50 10.96
N ARG A 108 7.64 14.11 10.01
CA ARG A 108 6.61 13.42 9.22
C ARG A 108 7.21 12.24 8.44
N SER A 109 8.37 12.42 7.82
CA SER A 109 9.02 11.35 7.06
C SER A 109 9.38 10.15 7.94
N TYR A 110 9.91 10.39 9.14
CA TYR A 110 10.19 9.32 10.10
C TYR A 110 8.91 8.64 10.60
N THR A 111 7.88 9.42 10.94
CA THR A 111 6.56 8.88 11.30
C THR A 111 6.04 7.96 10.20
N MET A 112 6.03 8.42 8.95
CA MET A 112 5.55 7.61 7.81
C MET A 112 6.35 6.32 7.59
N GLN A 113 7.65 6.32 7.85
CA GLN A 113 8.47 5.10 7.77
C GLN A 113 8.06 4.07 8.83
N ILE A 114 7.77 4.52 10.04
CA ILE A 114 7.35 3.65 11.16
C ILE A 114 5.93 3.13 10.89
N THR A 115 4.98 4.01 10.59
CA THR A 115 3.57 3.65 10.36
C THR A 115 3.37 2.80 9.10
N ASN A 116 4.32 2.82 8.16
CA ASN A 116 4.28 1.97 6.97
C ASN A 116 4.27 0.46 7.30
N PHE A 117 4.82 0.05 8.42
CA PHE A 117 4.75 -1.35 8.87
C PHE A 117 3.31 -1.73 9.22
N SER A 118 2.59 -0.88 9.97
CA SER A 118 1.18 -1.06 10.29
C SER A 118 0.32 -1.09 9.02
N TYR A 119 0.55 -0.12 8.13
CA TYR A 119 -0.10 -0.06 6.82
C TYR A 119 0.08 -1.34 5.99
N CYS A 120 1.28 -1.92 5.96
CA CYS A 120 1.53 -3.17 5.22
C CYS A 120 0.68 -4.33 5.74
N VAL A 121 0.47 -4.44 7.05
CA VAL A 121 -0.39 -5.47 7.64
C VAL A 121 -1.85 -5.22 7.28
N GLY A 122 -2.33 -3.98 7.39
CA GLY A 122 -3.67 -3.59 6.98
C GLY A 122 -3.94 -3.86 5.50
N ALA A 123 -2.98 -3.52 4.64
CA ALA A 123 -3.05 -3.76 3.20
C ALA A 123 -3.07 -5.26 2.86
N ALA A 124 -2.29 -6.08 3.57
CA ALA A 124 -2.29 -7.54 3.40
C ALA A 124 -3.63 -8.16 3.76
N LEU A 125 -4.24 -7.72 4.88
CA LEU A 125 -5.58 -8.16 5.29
C LEU A 125 -6.66 -7.72 4.29
N ALA A 126 -6.59 -6.48 3.81
CA ALA A 126 -7.51 -5.97 2.80
C ALA A 126 -7.41 -6.78 1.50
N GLN A 127 -6.19 -7.13 1.07
CA GLN A 127 -5.95 -7.95 -0.11
C GLN A 127 -6.48 -9.38 0.05
N ALA A 128 -6.26 -10.00 1.21
CA ALA A 128 -6.80 -11.33 1.52
C ALA A 128 -8.33 -11.32 1.52
N ASN A 129 -8.94 -10.30 2.15
CA ASN A 129 -10.39 -10.12 2.14
C ASN A 129 -10.94 -9.91 0.72
N ALA A 130 -10.25 -9.17 -0.15
CA ALA A 130 -10.66 -8.96 -1.53
C ALA A 130 -10.74 -10.29 -2.32
N ILE A 131 -9.80 -11.20 -2.11
CA ILE A 131 -9.83 -12.52 -2.73
C ILE A 131 -11.05 -13.34 -2.25
N MET A 132 -11.31 -13.35 -0.94
CA MET A 132 -12.48 -14.03 -0.37
C MET A 132 -13.79 -13.41 -0.84
N THR A 133 -13.86 -12.09 -0.90
CA THR A 133 -15.00 -11.33 -1.44
C THR A 133 -15.30 -11.76 -2.89
N GLY A 134 -14.27 -11.85 -3.74
CA GLY A 134 -14.43 -12.31 -5.11
C GLY A 134 -15.00 -13.74 -5.21
N TRP A 135 -14.59 -14.65 -4.34
CA TRP A 135 -15.13 -16.01 -4.29
C TRP A 135 -16.59 -16.05 -3.85
N HIS A 136 -16.95 -15.35 -2.77
CA HIS A 136 -18.32 -15.30 -2.26
C HIS A 136 -19.28 -14.64 -3.26
N ILE A 137 -18.84 -13.58 -3.96
CA ILE A 137 -19.65 -12.96 -5.01
C ILE A 137 -19.85 -13.91 -6.18
N GLY A 138 -18.80 -14.60 -6.61
CA GLY A 138 -18.91 -15.64 -7.67
C GLY A 138 -19.85 -16.78 -7.29
N ALA A 139 -19.89 -17.15 -6.01
CA ALA A 139 -20.80 -18.16 -5.46
C ALA A 139 -22.20 -17.59 -5.14
N LYS A 140 -22.44 -16.29 -5.30
CA LYS A 140 -23.68 -15.57 -4.93
C LYS A 140 -24.01 -15.61 -3.43
N GLU A 141 -23.00 -15.74 -2.58
CA GLU A 141 -23.10 -15.79 -1.12
C GLU A 141 -22.90 -14.41 -0.50
N TYR A 142 -23.81 -13.48 -0.76
CA TYR A 142 -23.65 -12.07 -0.36
C TYR A 142 -23.58 -11.87 1.16
N ASP A 143 -24.34 -12.65 1.95
CA ASP A 143 -24.31 -12.58 3.41
C ASP A 143 -22.97 -13.05 4.00
N ALA A 144 -22.34 -14.04 3.38
CA ALA A 144 -21.02 -14.51 3.79
C ALA A 144 -19.94 -13.47 3.46
N CYS A 145 -20.08 -12.81 2.30
CA CYS A 145 -19.22 -11.71 1.89
C CYS A 145 -19.25 -10.52 2.88
N ASP A 146 -20.47 -10.07 3.27
CA ASP A 146 -20.63 -8.97 4.22
C ASP A 146 -20.06 -9.32 5.60
N ARG A 147 -20.41 -10.50 6.13
CA ARG A 147 -19.84 -10.97 7.41
C ARG A 147 -18.33 -11.13 7.37
N GLY A 148 -17.78 -11.63 6.26
CA GLY A 148 -16.33 -11.78 6.05
C GLY A 148 -15.63 -10.43 6.07
N THR A 149 -16.14 -9.46 5.32
CA THR A 149 -15.57 -8.11 5.23
C THR A 149 -15.65 -7.38 6.58
N LYS A 150 -16.76 -7.46 7.31
CA LYS A 150 -16.87 -6.90 8.67
C LYS A 150 -15.84 -7.51 9.64
N LYS A 151 -15.70 -8.84 9.63
CA LYS A 151 -14.70 -9.53 10.48
C LYS A 151 -13.28 -9.11 10.10
N ALA A 152 -12.95 -9.04 8.82
CA ALA A 152 -11.65 -8.60 8.34
C ALA A 152 -11.34 -7.16 8.76
N ALA A 153 -12.33 -6.25 8.68
CA ALA A 153 -12.17 -4.88 9.12
C ALA A 153 -11.89 -4.79 10.62
N VAL A 154 -12.70 -5.47 11.45
CA VAL A 154 -12.52 -5.48 12.92
C VAL A 154 -11.16 -6.06 13.31
N ILE A 155 -10.79 -7.22 12.75
CA ILE A 155 -9.49 -7.85 13.04
C ILE A 155 -8.35 -6.91 12.57
N GLY A 156 -8.48 -6.33 11.38
CA GLY A 156 -7.50 -5.42 10.83
C GLY A 156 -7.27 -4.19 11.71
N VAL A 157 -8.35 -3.57 12.18
CA VAL A 157 -8.29 -2.42 13.10
C VAL A 157 -7.64 -2.81 14.43
N ILE A 158 -8.03 -3.93 15.03
CA ILE A 158 -7.44 -4.38 16.30
C ILE A 158 -5.93 -4.60 16.15
N VAL A 159 -5.50 -5.32 15.11
CA VAL A 159 -4.07 -5.59 14.87
C VAL A 159 -3.30 -4.31 14.60
N ALA A 160 -3.85 -3.42 13.77
CA ALA A 160 -3.21 -2.16 13.44
C ALA A 160 -3.06 -1.24 14.66
N VAL A 161 -4.11 -1.10 15.50
CA VAL A 161 -4.06 -0.31 16.73
C VAL A 161 -3.05 -0.88 17.72
N ILE A 162 -2.97 -2.20 17.87
CA ILE A 162 -1.97 -2.84 18.73
C ILE A 162 -0.55 -2.52 18.22
N LEU A 163 -0.29 -2.71 16.93
CA LEU A 163 1.02 -2.42 16.34
C LEU A 163 1.40 -0.95 16.50
N GLU A 164 0.48 -0.04 16.20
CA GLU A 164 0.73 1.41 16.29
C GLU A 164 0.96 1.86 17.72
N THR A 165 0.22 1.26 18.68
CA THR A 165 0.44 1.50 20.12
C THR A 165 1.82 1.03 20.55
N VAL A 166 2.25 -0.15 20.10
CA VAL A 166 3.61 -0.67 20.37
C VAL A 166 4.67 0.26 19.78
N PHE A 167 4.51 0.69 18.54
CA PHE A 167 5.45 1.63 17.91
C PHE A 167 5.49 2.98 18.62
N THR A 168 4.34 3.48 19.08
CA THR A 168 4.27 4.74 19.84
C THR A 168 4.98 4.60 21.19
N LEU A 169 4.78 3.51 21.92
CA LEU A 169 5.47 3.24 23.20
C LEU A 169 6.98 3.06 23.02
N CYS A 170 7.38 2.43 21.93
CA CYS A 170 8.79 2.21 21.59
C CYS A 170 9.42 3.39 20.80
N SER A 171 8.67 4.45 20.52
CA SER A 171 9.10 5.55 19.64
C SER A 171 10.40 6.20 20.08
N GLY A 172 10.60 6.39 21.38
CA GLY A 172 11.83 6.95 21.94
C GLY A 172 13.06 6.09 21.63
N TRP A 173 12.94 4.77 21.70
CA TRP A 173 14.02 3.84 21.38
C TRP A 173 14.24 3.73 19.87
N ILE A 174 13.17 3.63 19.11
CA ILE A 174 13.24 3.57 17.63
C ILE A 174 13.88 4.85 17.08
N MET A 175 13.47 6.01 17.59
CA MET A 175 13.97 7.29 17.12
C MET A 175 15.46 7.52 17.43
N GLN A 176 16.01 6.94 18.49
CA GLN A 176 17.45 7.01 18.78
C GLN A 176 18.32 6.38 17.67
N LEU A 177 17.75 5.48 16.85
CA LEU A 177 18.43 4.92 15.67
C LEU A 177 18.52 5.93 14.52
N PHE A 178 17.60 6.90 14.46
CA PHE A 178 17.48 7.86 13.36
C PHE A 178 17.98 9.27 13.74
N SER A 179 17.72 9.71 14.96
CA SER A 179 18.07 11.04 15.42
C SER A 179 18.30 11.06 16.94
N LYS A 180 19.31 11.85 17.36
CA LYS A 180 19.60 12.11 18.78
C LYS A 180 18.96 13.42 19.28
N ASP A 181 18.25 14.16 18.42
CA ASP A 181 17.62 15.42 18.76
C ASP A 181 16.36 15.18 19.62
N PRO A 182 16.32 15.66 20.88
CA PRO A 182 15.17 15.47 21.76
C PRO A 182 13.87 16.09 21.22
N GLN A 183 13.97 17.19 20.47
CA GLN A 183 12.80 17.86 19.88
C GLN A 183 12.19 16.97 18.80
N MET A 184 13.01 16.38 17.95
CA MET A 184 12.59 15.44 16.91
C MET A 184 11.91 14.22 17.51
N VAL A 185 12.49 13.61 18.53
CA VAL A 185 11.94 12.43 19.22
C VAL A 185 10.56 12.72 19.82
N SER A 186 10.43 13.87 20.51
CA SER A 186 9.15 14.30 21.09
C SER A 186 8.07 14.54 20.02
N LEU A 187 8.45 15.19 18.91
CA LEU A 187 7.52 15.50 17.82
C LEU A 187 7.02 14.23 17.12
N VAL A 188 7.92 13.30 16.80
CA VAL A 188 7.55 12.02 16.19
C VAL A 188 6.66 11.19 17.13
N GLY A 189 6.94 11.17 18.44
CA GLY A 189 6.09 10.49 19.42
C GLY A 189 4.66 11.04 19.45
N LYS A 190 4.49 12.37 19.37
CA LYS A 190 3.17 13.00 19.29
C LYS A 190 2.45 12.66 17.97
N LEU A 191 3.18 12.66 16.86
CA LEU A 191 2.61 12.31 15.55
C LEU A 191 2.15 10.85 15.52
N LEU A 192 2.94 9.92 16.07
CA LEU A 192 2.56 8.51 16.18
C LEU A 192 1.31 8.31 17.06
N ALA A 193 1.20 9.04 18.18
CA ALA A 193 0.01 8.97 19.03
C ALA A 193 -1.27 9.43 18.30
N ILE A 194 -1.18 10.45 17.45
CA ILE A 194 -2.29 10.88 16.61
C ILE A 194 -2.58 9.85 15.50
N ASP A 195 -1.55 9.22 14.95
CA ASP A 195 -1.68 8.24 13.86
C ASP A 195 -2.45 6.99 14.30
N ILE A 196 -2.46 6.62 15.61
CA ILE A 196 -3.30 5.52 16.13
C ILE A 196 -4.77 5.72 15.74
N VAL A 197 -5.29 6.94 15.88
CA VAL A 197 -6.68 7.26 15.54
C VAL A 197 -6.88 7.23 14.01
N LEU A 198 -5.92 7.76 13.26
CA LEU A 198 -5.95 7.76 11.80
C LEU A 198 -5.91 6.34 11.23
N GLU A 199 -5.17 5.43 11.87
CA GLU A 199 -5.02 4.05 11.42
C GLU A 199 -6.34 3.27 11.47
N ILE A 200 -7.21 3.55 12.44
CA ILE A 200 -8.56 2.97 12.51
C ILE A 200 -9.34 3.28 11.22
N GLY A 201 -9.34 4.54 10.82
CA GLY A 201 -9.99 4.97 9.57
C GLY A 201 -9.30 4.42 8.32
N ARG A 202 -7.99 4.40 8.29
CA ARG A 202 -7.17 3.93 7.18
C ARG A 202 -7.40 2.45 6.88
N VAL A 203 -7.33 1.58 7.89
CA VAL A 203 -7.54 0.13 7.73
C VAL A 203 -8.98 -0.17 7.33
N THR A 204 -9.96 0.50 7.96
CA THR A 204 -11.37 0.36 7.59
C THR A 204 -11.59 0.72 6.12
N ASN A 205 -11.06 1.86 5.68
CA ASN A 205 -11.15 2.30 4.28
C ASN A 205 -10.45 1.31 3.32
N LEU A 206 -9.28 0.77 3.67
CA LEU A 206 -8.58 -0.22 2.86
C LEU A 206 -9.41 -1.50 2.68
N VAL A 207 -9.97 -2.06 3.75
CA VAL A 207 -10.71 -3.32 3.71
C VAL A 207 -12.01 -3.16 2.92
N TYR A 208 -12.83 -2.14 3.25
CA TYR A 208 -14.08 -1.90 2.53
C TYR A 208 -13.86 -1.40 1.10
N GLY A 209 -12.88 -0.53 0.88
CA GLY A 209 -12.53 -0.04 -0.45
C GLY A 209 -12.10 -1.17 -1.40
N GLN A 210 -11.28 -2.10 -0.93
CA GLN A 210 -10.90 -3.27 -1.73
C GLN A 210 -12.07 -4.23 -1.96
N ALA A 211 -12.93 -4.45 -0.97
CA ALA A 211 -14.12 -5.27 -1.11
C ALA A 211 -15.08 -4.69 -2.16
N LEU A 212 -15.35 -3.39 -2.14
CA LEU A 212 -16.19 -2.69 -3.11
C LEU A 212 -15.61 -2.74 -4.53
N LYS A 213 -14.32 -2.51 -4.68
CA LYS A 213 -13.64 -2.63 -5.99
C LYS A 213 -13.74 -4.05 -6.55
N THR A 214 -13.62 -5.06 -5.69
CA THR A 214 -13.74 -6.47 -6.08
C THR A 214 -15.19 -6.83 -6.42
N SER A 215 -16.17 -6.17 -5.80
CA SER A 215 -17.59 -6.31 -6.13
C SER A 215 -18.00 -5.67 -7.46
N GLY A 216 -17.07 -4.93 -8.10
CA GLY A 216 -17.30 -4.22 -9.36
C GLY A 216 -17.71 -2.75 -9.20
N ASP A 217 -17.90 -2.27 -7.98
CA ASP A 217 -18.14 -0.85 -7.70
C ASP A 217 -16.84 -0.15 -7.29
N ALA A 218 -16.09 0.29 -8.27
CA ALA A 218 -14.88 1.08 -8.06
C ALA A 218 -15.15 2.59 -7.98
N VAL A 219 -16.31 3.04 -8.38
CA VAL A 219 -16.64 4.48 -8.48
C VAL A 219 -16.96 5.07 -7.11
N PHE A 220 -17.74 4.38 -6.31
CA PHE A 220 -18.16 4.85 -4.98
C PHE A 220 -16.95 5.17 -4.06
N PRO A 221 -15.99 4.24 -3.83
CA PRO A 221 -14.84 4.53 -2.96
C PRO A 221 -13.96 5.66 -3.50
N VAL A 222 -13.86 5.81 -4.84
CA VAL A 222 -13.07 6.88 -5.46
C VAL A 222 -13.71 8.24 -5.23
N VAL A 223 -15.02 8.36 -5.45
CA VAL A 223 -15.74 9.64 -5.25
C VAL A 223 -15.69 10.05 -3.79
N MET A 224 -15.96 9.12 -2.86
CA MET A 224 -15.87 9.39 -1.43
C MET A 224 -14.46 9.80 -1.01
N GLY A 225 -13.44 9.05 -1.46
CA GLY A 225 -12.04 9.38 -1.19
C GLY A 225 -11.65 10.75 -1.72
N ALA A 226 -12.03 11.09 -2.96
CA ALA A 226 -11.76 12.39 -3.56
C ALA A 226 -12.43 13.54 -2.79
N CYS A 227 -13.70 13.38 -2.39
CA CYS A 227 -14.41 14.39 -1.60
C CYS A 227 -13.71 14.69 -0.28
N PHE A 228 -13.27 13.64 0.46
CA PHE A 228 -12.57 13.82 1.74
C PHE A 228 -11.11 14.26 1.62
N MET A 229 -10.48 14.11 0.46
CA MET A 229 -9.11 14.58 0.22
C MET A 229 -9.04 16.05 -0.19
N ILE A 230 -10.13 16.61 -0.71
CA ILE A 230 -10.20 18.02 -1.16
C ILE A 230 -10.67 18.94 -0.02
N LEU A 231 -11.41 18.41 0.96
CA LEU A 231 -11.82 19.11 2.18
C LEU A 231 -10.67 19.24 3.17
#